data_0b5a14b92067c450bb3c6d9ffc4d9b8b
#
_entry.id   0b5a14b92067c450bb3c6d9ffc4d9b8b
#
_cell.length_a   1.000
_cell.length_b   1.000
_cell.length_c   1.000
_cell.angle_alpha   90.00
_cell.angle_beta   90.00
_cell.angle_gamma   90.00
#
_symmetry.space_group_name_H-M   'P 1'
#
loop_
_entity.id
_entity.type
_entity.pdbx_description
1 polymer ?
#
loop_
_entity_poly.entity_id
_entity_poly.type
_entity_poly.pdbx_seq_one_letter_code
_entity_poly.pdbx_strand_id
1 'polypeptide(L)'
;MLSPERLTRAVLKFVLLVGLPLLFIAAAAAVVQILQPDFAFDLWPFLGNTLLLMLPGSVAMAGIFLAASWYLNALYGLGKVGEAISYLTLGMFGQISARPWMVVKAGQRAGNRGSTFDRIGGPGLLVIYNDSAVVTEQSGRLKRVLEPGYHRLEQFESIWEIIDLRPQHWVYPVSALTRDGIPITCDADVTFKIDDREYGVPLQPTDDMPHPFTKEAVLKAATATWIREEKREDQVMKWTGRVVISNTEGALRGILAQYRLDQLITPDEPSGDNTIRKEIRNQLEEALMGSAPKVGARMLNVDIGKIDIKVDLPEEGEEAAEELTDQVLRQWIETWQAELSRFDLVEQAGGEAELARLEAVSVQAQAEMVLTLTEAMQSLVQTEEASAYRWALRLIETLRWMSFDPSVRSFVPLETLRSLQKMKEVVEMDAPPTLPRGTQGHQPQRGSAPPSRKEGP
;
A
#
# COMPACT_ATOMS: atom_id res chain seq x y z
N MET A 1 1.47 7.86 31.73
CA MET A 1 2.01 8.00 33.10
C MET A 1 3.48 7.63 33.08
N LEU A 2 4.35 8.50 33.59
CA LEU A 2 5.80 8.28 33.61
C LEU A 2 6.13 7.30 34.74
N SER A 3 6.90 6.25 34.44
CA SER A 3 7.36 5.33 35.50
C SER A 3 8.25 6.10 36.48
N PRO A 4 8.12 5.87 37.80
CA PRO A 4 8.88 6.60 38.82
C PRO A 4 10.40 6.54 38.61
N GLU A 5 10.92 5.48 38.05
CA GLU A 5 12.34 5.33 37.71
C GLU A 5 12.82 6.31 36.62
N ARG A 6 11.95 6.71 35.68
CA ARG A 6 12.32 7.66 34.62
C ARG A 6 12.34 9.07 35.15
N LEU A 7 11.42 9.39 36.06
CA LEU A 7 11.39 10.70 36.72
C LEU A 7 12.65 10.89 37.59
N THR A 8 13.02 9.87 38.36
CA THR A 8 14.23 9.91 39.18
C THR A 8 15.50 10.06 38.36
N ARG A 9 15.63 9.37 37.22
CA ARG A 9 16.77 9.51 36.31
C ARG A 9 16.83 10.92 35.66
N ALA A 10 15.70 11.51 35.30
CA ALA A 10 15.65 12.87 34.74
C ALA A 10 16.02 13.91 35.77
N VAL A 11 15.48 13.78 36.99
CA VAL A 11 15.83 14.65 38.13
C VAL A 11 17.30 14.49 38.48
N LEU A 12 17.82 13.28 38.55
CA LEU A 12 19.24 13.04 38.81
C LEU A 12 20.15 13.68 37.76
N LYS A 13 19.80 13.56 36.47
CA LYS A 13 20.55 14.23 35.38
C LYS A 13 20.49 15.74 35.52
N PHE A 14 19.34 16.29 35.84
CA PHE A 14 19.20 17.76 36.05
C PHE A 14 20.05 18.22 37.20
N VAL A 15 19.97 17.53 38.34
CA VAL A 15 20.78 17.88 39.54
C VAL A 15 22.28 17.71 39.23
N LEU A 16 22.68 16.67 38.49
CA LEU A 16 24.08 16.44 38.21
C LEU A 16 24.64 17.40 37.17
N LEU A 17 23.85 17.79 36.16
CA LEU A 17 24.32 18.60 35.03
C LEU A 17 24.18 20.09 35.26
N VAL A 18 23.17 20.54 35.98
CA VAL A 18 22.88 21.95 36.25
C VAL A 18 23.06 22.29 37.73
N GLY A 19 22.50 21.44 38.59
CA GLY A 19 22.54 21.67 40.03
C GLY A 19 23.96 21.61 40.62
N LEU A 20 24.75 20.61 40.21
CA LEU A 20 26.11 20.42 40.72
C LEU A 20 27.07 21.55 40.30
N PRO A 21 27.13 22.01 39.04
CA PRO A 21 27.91 23.19 38.66
C PRO A 21 27.45 24.47 39.33
N LEU A 22 26.13 24.68 39.43
CA LEU A 22 25.60 25.85 40.15
C LEU A 22 25.96 25.81 41.63
N LEU A 23 25.86 24.64 42.26
CA LEU A 23 26.26 24.46 43.67
C LEU A 23 27.77 24.66 43.86
N PHE A 24 28.57 24.21 42.89
CA PHE A 24 30.01 24.46 42.91
C PHE A 24 30.32 25.96 42.76
N ILE A 25 29.66 26.66 41.86
CA ILE A 25 29.78 28.11 41.68
C ILE A 25 29.32 28.84 42.95
N ALA A 26 28.21 28.41 43.56
CA ALA A 26 27.71 28.95 44.82
C ALA A 26 28.71 28.74 45.99
N ALA A 27 29.26 27.53 46.07
CA ALA A 27 30.27 27.20 47.07
C ALA A 27 31.53 28.03 46.89
N ALA A 28 32.02 28.18 45.65
CA ALA A 28 33.17 29.01 45.33
C ALA A 28 32.92 30.47 45.67
N ALA A 29 31.73 31.00 45.36
CA ALA A 29 31.32 32.38 45.70
C ALA A 29 31.27 32.56 47.22
N ALA A 30 30.72 31.58 47.95
CA ALA A 30 30.68 31.63 49.43
C ALA A 30 32.09 31.59 50.04
N VAL A 31 32.99 30.75 49.51
CA VAL A 31 34.39 30.69 49.97
C VAL A 31 35.11 32.01 49.72
N VAL A 32 34.92 32.61 48.56
CA VAL A 32 35.51 33.94 48.25
C VAL A 32 35.02 34.99 49.25
N GLN A 33 33.75 34.98 49.66
CA GLN A 33 33.23 35.90 50.65
C GLN A 33 33.82 35.68 52.06
N ILE A 34 33.94 34.40 52.46
CA ILE A 34 34.48 34.05 53.82
C ILE A 34 35.98 34.41 53.88
N LEU A 35 36.71 34.42 52.79
CA LEU A 35 38.14 34.81 52.74
C LEU A 35 38.37 36.34 52.72
N GLN A 36 37.33 37.14 52.64
CA GLN A 36 37.46 38.58 52.76
C GLN A 36 37.83 39.01 54.22
N PRO A 37 38.79 39.96 54.42
CA PRO A 37 39.29 40.29 55.76
C PRO A 37 38.24 40.93 56.65
N ASP A 38 37.15 41.52 56.05
CA ASP A 38 36.10 42.26 56.82
C ASP A 38 34.79 41.35 56.88
N PHE A 39 34.92 40.03 56.84
CA PHE A 39 33.79 39.16 56.88
C PHE A 39 33.05 39.19 58.25
N ALA A 40 31.86 39.79 58.23
CA ALA A 40 30.88 39.67 59.32
C ALA A 40 29.72 38.82 58.78
N PHE A 41 29.40 37.72 59.48
CA PHE A 41 28.32 36.88 59.09
C PHE A 41 26.96 37.55 59.33
N ASP A 42 26.37 38.10 58.25
CA ASP A 42 25.00 38.56 58.25
C ASP A 42 24.28 37.88 57.08
N LEU A 43 23.17 37.23 57.37
CA LEU A 43 22.52 36.31 56.46
C LEU A 43 22.06 36.96 55.13
N TRP A 44 21.46 38.16 55.23
CA TRP A 44 20.91 38.84 54.07
C TRP A 44 21.98 39.41 53.12
N PRO A 45 22.97 40.14 53.56
CA PRO A 45 24.07 40.61 52.71
C PRO A 45 24.90 39.39 52.16
N PHE A 46 25.09 38.34 52.97
CA PHE A 46 25.79 37.15 52.53
C PHE A 46 25.07 36.47 51.35
N LEU A 47 23.76 36.28 51.43
CA LEU A 47 22.96 35.72 50.34
C LEU A 47 22.96 36.64 49.10
N GLY A 48 22.82 37.95 49.29
CA GLY A 48 22.85 38.94 48.20
C GLY A 48 24.19 38.96 47.45
N ASN A 49 25.29 38.92 48.18
CA ASN A 49 26.64 38.93 47.63
C ASN A 49 26.96 37.58 46.97
N THR A 50 26.51 36.46 47.54
CA THR A 50 26.66 35.12 46.92
C THR A 50 25.91 35.07 45.60
N LEU A 51 24.70 35.60 45.55
CA LEU A 51 23.91 35.65 44.30
C LEU A 51 24.60 36.54 43.27
N LEU A 52 25.17 37.69 43.67
CA LEU A 52 25.88 38.58 42.76
C LEU A 52 27.17 37.92 42.21
N LEU A 53 27.92 37.22 43.06
CA LEU A 53 29.13 36.48 42.67
C LEU A 53 28.82 35.26 41.79
N MET A 54 27.63 34.68 41.92
CA MET A 54 27.16 33.60 41.01
C MET A 54 26.82 34.11 39.61
N LEU A 55 26.51 35.40 39.43
CA LEU A 55 26.04 35.94 38.16
C LEU A 55 27.02 35.72 36.98
N PRO A 56 28.35 36.02 37.11
CA PRO A 56 29.28 35.78 36.01
C PRO A 56 29.38 34.31 35.63
N GLY A 57 29.31 33.38 36.61
CA GLY A 57 29.34 31.95 36.34
C GLY A 57 28.08 31.47 35.62
N SER A 58 26.91 31.94 36.00
CA SER A 58 25.65 31.62 35.34
C SER A 58 25.56 32.20 33.93
N VAL A 59 26.07 33.42 33.72
CA VAL A 59 26.18 34.05 32.40
C VAL A 59 27.13 33.27 31.50
N ALA A 60 28.29 32.83 32.02
CA ALA A 60 29.22 32.00 31.28
C ALA A 60 28.60 30.65 30.88
N MET A 61 27.86 30.01 31.79
CA MET A 61 27.16 28.75 31.50
C MET A 61 26.08 28.93 30.44
N ALA A 62 25.29 30.00 30.50
CA ALA A 62 24.31 30.34 29.47
C ALA A 62 25.00 30.64 28.14
N GLY A 63 26.13 31.33 28.15
CA GLY A 63 26.95 31.60 26.97
C GLY A 63 27.46 30.32 26.29
N ILE A 64 27.98 29.39 27.08
CA ILE A 64 28.41 28.05 26.57
C ILE A 64 27.23 27.28 25.93
N PHE A 65 26.09 27.32 26.59
CA PHE A 65 24.88 26.66 26.07
C PHE A 65 24.41 27.28 24.76
N LEU A 66 24.41 28.61 24.66
CA LEU A 66 24.08 29.30 23.41
C LEU A 66 25.11 29.04 22.31
N ALA A 67 26.39 29.04 22.63
CA ALA A 67 27.45 28.73 21.69
C ALA A 67 27.33 27.28 21.18
N ALA A 68 27.05 26.34 22.07
CA ALA A 68 26.79 24.95 21.69
C ALA A 68 25.55 24.81 20.79
N SER A 69 24.48 25.58 21.09
CA SER A 69 23.28 25.63 20.27
C SER A 69 23.55 26.19 18.88
N TRP A 70 24.34 27.27 18.82
CA TRP A 70 24.74 27.88 17.55
C TRP A 70 25.62 26.96 16.73
N TYR A 71 26.57 26.26 17.35
CA TYR A 71 27.43 25.27 16.73
C TYR A 71 26.61 24.10 16.17
N LEU A 72 25.67 23.58 16.95
CA LEU A 72 24.76 22.53 16.52
C LEU A 72 23.92 22.98 15.32
N ASN A 73 23.40 24.21 15.37
CA ASN A 73 22.64 24.78 14.26
C ASN A 73 23.49 24.90 12.98
N ALA A 74 24.76 25.32 13.10
CA ALA A 74 25.66 25.41 11.96
C ALA A 74 26.03 24.03 11.41
N LEU A 75 26.30 23.06 12.28
CA LEU A 75 26.70 21.70 11.88
C LEU A 75 25.61 20.96 11.14
N TYR A 76 24.35 21.05 11.60
CA TYR A 76 23.22 20.32 11.06
C TYR A 76 22.31 21.17 10.15
N GLY A 77 22.61 22.45 9.96
CA GLY A 77 21.85 23.34 9.09
C GLY A 77 20.36 23.48 9.47
N LEU A 78 20.04 23.59 10.77
CA LEU A 78 18.67 23.56 11.29
C LEU A 78 17.80 24.75 10.90
N GLY A 79 18.41 25.84 10.46
CA GLY A 79 17.74 27.07 10.03
C GLY A 79 17.32 28.00 11.19
N LYS A 80 17.02 27.48 12.38
CA LYS A 80 16.65 28.26 13.56
C LYS A 80 17.41 27.79 14.81
N VAL A 81 18.11 28.73 15.49
CA VAL A 81 18.83 28.40 16.72
C VAL A 81 17.91 27.88 17.83
N GLY A 82 16.65 28.31 17.84
CA GLY A 82 15.64 27.82 18.80
C GLY A 82 15.38 26.29 18.70
N GLU A 83 15.50 25.72 17.54
CA GLU A 83 15.39 24.25 17.35
C GLU A 83 16.59 23.51 17.96
N ALA A 84 17.79 24.07 17.81
CA ALA A 84 19.01 23.54 18.42
C ALA A 84 18.94 23.62 19.96
N ILE A 85 18.43 24.73 20.50
CA ILE A 85 18.19 24.90 21.94
C ILE A 85 17.21 23.83 22.45
N SER A 86 16.09 23.66 21.76
CA SER A 86 15.09 22.64 22.11
C SER A 86 15.65 21.22 22.07
N TYR A 87 16.51 20.93 21.10
CA TYR A 87 17.17 19.64 20.98
C TYR A 87 18.16 19.38 22.11
N LEU A 88 19.00 20.37 22.44
CA LEU A 88 19.96 20.27 23.54
C LEU A 88 19.24 20.12 24.89
N THR A 89 18.20 20.89 25.13
CA THR A 89 17.40 20.78 26.37
C THR A 89 16.74 19.42 26.48
N LEU A 90 16.22 18.90 25.38
CA LEU A 90 15.63 17.54 25.32
C LEU A 90 16.69 16.46 25.59
N GLY A 91 17.89 16.60 25.03
CA GLY A 91 19.00 15.67 25.23
C GLY A 91 19.52 15.67 26.67
N MET A 92 19.63 16.88 27.28
CA MET A 92 20.12 17.07 28.64
C MET A 92 19.08 16.68 29.69
N PHE A 93 17.86 17.17 29.57
CA PHE A 93 16.82 17.07 30.61
C PHE A 93 15.76 15.97 30.32
N GLY A 94 15.72 15.44 29.13
CA GLY A 94 15.02 14.20 28.77
C GLY A 94 13.50 14.28 28.68
N GLN A 95 12.79 15.01 29.54
CA GLN A 95 11.32 14.96 29.59
C GLN A 95 10.60 16.30 29.81
N ILE A 96 11.33 17.36 30.04
CA ILE A 96 10.76 18.66 30.41
C ILE A 96 10.22 19.40 29.18
N SER A 97 10.75 19.09 27.98
CA SER A 97 10.33 19.73 26.74
C SER A 97 9.44 18.80 25.91
N ALA A 98 8.55 19.37 25.07
CA ALA A 98 7.75 18.64 24.13
C ALA A 98 8.66 17.83 23.20
N ARG A 99 8.48 16.51 23.19
CA ARG A 99 9.31 15.62 22.36
C ARG A 99 8.91 15.79 20.90
N PRO A 100 9.86 15.93 20.01
CA PRO A 100 9.57 15.84 18.60
C PRO A 100 8.98 14.46 18.31
N TRP A 101 7.94 14.43 17.51
CA TRP A 101 7.29 13.20 17.07
C TRP A 101 7.20 13.18 15.56
N MET A 102 7.26 12.00 15.00
CA MET A 102 7.14 11.76 13.58
C MET A 102 6.18 10.61 13.33
N VAL A 103 5.43 10.72 12.26
CA VAL A 103 4.53 9.67 11.78
C VAL A 103 5.08 9.10 10.48
N VAL A 104 5.08 7.78 10.39
CA VAL A 104 5.41 7.05 9.18
C VAL A 104 4.16 6.32 8.72
N LYS A 105 3.76 6.54 7.48
CA LYS A 105 2.59 5.93 6.86
C LYS A 105 2.84 5.74 5.36
N ALA A 106 2.37 4.63 4.81
CA ALA A 106 2.47 4.33 3.36
C ALA A 106 3.91 4.38 2.82
N GLY A 107 4.87 3.86 3.58
CA GLY A 107 6.28 3.88 3.18
C GLY A 107 6.91 5.26 3.14
N GLN A 108 6.24 6.29 3.69
CA GLN A 108 6.68 7.68 3.64
C GLN A 108 6.57 8.36 5.01
N ARG A 109 7.34 9.43 5.15
CA ARG A 109 7.21 10.32 6.32
C ARG A 109 5.99 11.19 6.14
N ALA A 110 5.03 11.08 7.07
CA ALA A 110 3.87 11.95 7.12
C ALA A 110 4.21 13.15 8.01
N GLY A 111 4.30 14.35 7.44
CA GLY A 111 4.58 15.59 8.16
C GLY A 111 5.65 16.46 7.51
N ASN A 112 6.11 17.47 8.24
CA ASN A 112 7.02 18.48 7.72
C ASN A 112 8.42 17.87 7.47
N ARG A 113 8.83 17.77 6.21
CA ARG A 113 10.20 17.40 5.83
C ARG A 113 11.17 18.48 6.31
N GLY A 114 12.25 18.06 6.99
CA GLY A 114 13.29 18.97 7.45
C GLY A 114 13.15 19.39 8.91
N SER A 115 12.36 18.67 9.71
CA SER A 115 12.35 18.84 11.16
C SER A 115 13.74 18.53 11.75
N THR A 116 14.03 19.10 12.92
CA THR A 116 15.26 18.82 13.69
C THR A 116 15.48 17.32 13.87
N PHE A 117 14.36 16.58 14.00
CA PHE A 117 14.34 15.15 14.15
C PHE A 117 14.84 14.42 12.90
N ASP A 118 14.58 14.95 11.69
CA ASP A 118 15.07 14.38 10.43
C ASP A 118 16.56 14.57 10.22
N ARG A 119 17.10 15.66 10.75
CA ARG A 119 18.50 16.06 10.50
C ARG A 119 19.47 15.51 11.54
N ILE A 120 19.04 15.46 12.79
CA ILE A 120 19.90 15.05 13.92
C ILE A 120 19.53 13.65 14.42
N GLY A 121 18.28 13.24 14.24
CA GLY A 121 17.74 12.03 14.84
C GLY A 121 17.14 12.24 16.22
N GLY A 122 16.93 11.13 16.98
CA GLY A 122 16.39 11.17 18.34
C GLY A 122 17.25 11.98 19.33
N PRO A 123 16.69 12.26 20.50
CA PRO A 123 15.57 11.55 21.13
C PRO A 123 14.21 12.06 20.67
N GLY A 124 13.31 11.14 20.29
CA GLY A 124 11.97 11.49 19.83
C GLY A 124 11.01 10.30 19.88
N LEU A 125 9.77 10.53 19.49
CA LEU A 125 8.74 9.52 19.39
C LEU A 125 8.45 9.27 17.90
N LEU A 126 8.53 8.00 17.49
CA LEU A 126 8.18 7.57 16.16
C LEU A 126 6.89 6.74 16.22
N VAL A 127 5.92 7.11 15.40
CA VAL A 127 4.65 6.39 15.23
C VAL A 127 4.67 5.75 13.86
N ILE A 128 4.67 4.44 13.81
CA ILE A 128 4.72 3.67 12.57
C ILE A 128 3.36 3.01 12.38
N TYR A 129 2.73 3.24 11.22
CA TYR A 129 1.49 2.61 10.86
C TYR A 129 1.71 1.17 10.38
N ASN A 130 0.65 0.37 10.37
CA ASN A 130 0.67 -1.05 10.02
C ASN A 130 1.11 -1.38 8.58
N ASP A 131 1.23 -0.36 7.75
CA ASP A 131 1.66 -0.44 6.36
C ASP A 131 3.17 -0.20 6.15
N SER A 132 3.92 0.09 7.20
CA SER A 132 5.31 0.52 7.10
C SER A 132 6.19 -0.12 8.14
N ALA A 133 7.46 -0.35 7.80
CA ALA A 133 8.53 -0.68 8.73
C ALA A 133 9.67 0.32 8.60
N VAL A 134 10.42 0.54 9.66
CA VAL A 134 11.50 1.52 9.69
C VAL A 134 12.79 0.87 10.15
N VAL A 135 13.86 1.10 9.41
CA VAL A 135 15.22 0.73 9.82
C VAL A 135 15.90 1.97 10.36
N THR A 136 16.50 1.83 11.54
CA THR A 136 17.22 2.93 12.20
C THR A 136 18.73 2.71 12.16
N GLU A 137 19.45 3.82 12.14
CA GLU A 137 20.90 3.85 12.28
C GLU A 137 21.30 4.68 13.50
N GLN A 138 22.47 4.38 14.02
CA GLN A 138 23.12 5.19 15.04
C GLN A 138 24.64 5.17 14.80
N SER A 139 25.22 6.35 14.67
CA SER A 139 26.67 6.51 14.45
C SER A 139 27.21 5.75 13.21
N GLY A 140 26.44 5.74 12.11
CA GLY A 140 26.81 5.09 10.84
C GLY A 140 26.64 3.58 10.85
N ARG A 141 25.97 3.00 11.84
CA ARG A 141 25.67 1.57 11.91
C ARG A 141 24.17 1.35 12.01
N LEU A 142 23.66 0.39 11.24
CA LEU A 142 22.28 -0.04 11.38
C LEU A 142 22.06 -0.61 12.77
N LYS A 143 21.01 -0.14 13.44
CA LYS A 143 20.75 -0.46 14.82
C LYS A 143 19.66 -1.49 15.00
N ARG A 144 18.47 -1.20 14.48
CA ARG A 144 17.29 -2.07 14.65
C ARG A 144 16.24 -1.81 13.59
N VAL A 145 15.39 -2.82 13.41
CA VAL A 145 14.16 -2.75 12.62
C VAL A 145 13.01 -2.48 13.58
N LEU A 146 12.26 -1.41 13.33
CA LEU A 146 11.08 -1.04 14.09
C LEU A 146 9.82 -1.51 13.35
N GLU A 147 9.00 -2.24 14.09
CA GLU A 147 7.70 -2.74 13.66
C GLU A 147 6.62 -1.64 13.75
N PRO A 148 5.42 -1.84 13.19
CA PRO A 148 4.29 -0.96 13.45
C PRO A 148 4.06 -0.71 14.94
N GLY A 149 3.74 0.53 15.31
CA GLY A 149 3.51 0.91 16.69
C GLY A 149 4.22 2.20 17.12
N TYR A 150 4.31 2.37 18.44
CA TYR A 150 4.95 3.53 19.05
C TYR A 150 6.36 3.19 19.50
N HIS A 151 7.34 3.85 18.94
CA HIS A 151 8.75 3.64 19.25
C HIS A 151 9.42 4.90 19.72
N ARG A 152 10.26 4.75 20.73
CA ARG A 152 11.13 5.82 21.18
C ARG A 152 12.50 5.64 20.56
N LEU A 153 12.96 6.66 19.84
CA LEU A 153 14.31 6.74 19.34
C LEU A 153 15.26 7.22 20.44
N GLU A 154 16.45 6.66 20.45
CA GLU A 154 17.53 7.06 21.33
C GLU A 154 18.22 8.34 20.82
N GLN A 155 19.15 8.85 21.59
CA GLN A 155 19.91 10.02 21.20
C GLN A 155 20.77 9.69 19.95
N PHE A 156 20.71 10.56 18.94
CA PHE A 156 21.35 10.37 17.63
C PHE A 156 20.94 9.12 16.87
N GLU A 157 19.84 8.50 17.23
CA GLU A 157 19.24 7.43 16.44
C GLU A 157 18.40 8.07 15.33
N SER A 158 18.79 7.90 14.09
CA SER A 158 18.12 8.44 12.90
C SER A 158 17.43 7.34 12.11
N ILE A 159 16.50 7.76 11.24
CA ILE A 159 15.84 6.85 10.31
C ILE A 159 16.76 6.67 9.10
N TRP A 160 17.21 5.43 8.88
CA TRP A 160 17.98 5.05 7.72
C TRP A 160 17.07 4.92 6.49
N GLU A 161 16.09 4.02 6.57
CA GLU A 161 15.19 3.76 5.46
C GLU A 161 13.78 3.43 5.97
N ILE A 162 12.78 3.79 5.19
CA ILE A 162 11.36 3.46 5.44
C ILE A 162 10.91 2.52 4.34
N ILE A 163 10.40 1.36 4.74
CA ILE A 163 9.97 0.31 3.83
C ILE A 163 8.45 0.22 3.86
N ASP A 164 7.83 0.25 2.69
CA ASP A 164 6.40 -0.02 2.51
C ASP A 164 6.18 -1.54 2.52
N LEU A 165 5.32 -2.01 3.43
CA LEU A 165 5.02 -3.43 3.61
C LEU A 165 3.89 -3.92 2.71
N ARG A 166 3.15 -2.99 2.08
CA ARG A 166 2.04 -3.34 1.21
C ARG A 166 2.53 -4.02 -0.07
N PRO A 167 1.73 -4.90 -0.67
CA PRO A 167 2.02 -5.40 -2.01
C PRO A 167 2.16 -4.24 -3.00
N GLN A 168 3.21 -4.29 -3.81
CA GLN A 168 3.49 -3.32 -4.86
C GLN A 168 3.28 -3.99 -6.20
N HIS A 169 2.53 -3.33 -7.06
CA HIS A 169 2.25 -3.78 -8.42
C HIS A 169 2.85 -2.78 -9.41
N TRP A 170 3.64 -3.28 -10.35
CA TRP A 170 4.35 -2.47 -11.33
C TRP A 170 4.22 -3.09 -12.70
N VAL A 171 3.81 -2.26 -13.65
CA VAL A 171 3.82 -2.58 -15.08
C VAL A 171 4.76 -1.62 -15.77
N TYR A 172 5.73 -2.14 -16.49
CA TYR A 172 6.72 -1.31 -17.17
C TYR A 172 7.29 -2.00 -18.41
N PRO A 173 7.61 -1.23 -19.46
CA PRO A 173 8.20 -1.77 -20.68
C PRO A 173 9.68 -2.14 -20.46
N VAL A 174 10.04 -3.32 -20.92
CA VAL A 174 11.40 -3.84 -20.92
C VAL A 174 11.84 -3.98 -22.37
N SER A 175 12.87 -3.24 -22.76
CA SER A 175 13.50 -3.39 -24.08
C SER A 175 14.58 -4.47 -24.03
N ALA A 176 14.53 -5.41 -24.95
CA ALA A 176 15.45 -6.52 -25.08
C ALA A 176 15.86 -6.75 -26.54
N LEU A 177 16.92 -7.47 -26.75
CA LEU A 177 17.30 -7.98 -28.08
C LEU A 177 16.99 -9.46 -28.12
N THR A 178 16.37 -9.90 -29.21
CA THR A 178 16.17 -11.32 -29.49
C THR A 178 17.52 -11.98 -29.81
N ARG A 179 17.53 -13.31 -29.89
CA ARG A 179 18.72 -14.07 -30.32
C ARG A 179 19.22 -13.67 -31.72
N ASP A 180 18.33 -13.18 -32.55
CA ASP A 180 18.60 -12.71 -33.92
C ASP A 180 19.03 -11.26 -33.97
N GLY A 181 19.19 -10.58 -32.81
CA GLY A 181 19.62 -9.19 -32.69
C GLY A 181 18.52 -8.16 -32.96
N ILE A 182 17.26 -8.58 -33.04
CA ILE A 182 16.13 -7.70 -33.32
C ILE A 182 15.65 -7.07 -32.01
N PRO A 183 15.52 -5.73 -31.93
CA PRO A 183 15.02 -5.06 -30.74
C PRO A 183 13.53 -5.27 -30.57
N ILE A 184 13.15 -5.71 -29.38
CA ILE A 184 11.77 -5.91 -28.95
C ILE A 184 11.49 -5.18 -27.64
N THR A 185 10.25 -4.83 -27.42
CA THR A 185 9.77 -4.29 -26.14
C THR A 185 8.68 -5.19 -25.61
N CYS A 186 8.78 -5.54 -24.35
CA CYS A 186 7.83 -6.41 -23.67
C CYS A 186 7.41 -5.75 -22.37
N ASP A 187 6.12 -5.71 -22.08
CA ASP A 187 5.62 -5.22 -20.79
C ASP A 187 5.82 -6.32 -19.72
N ALA A 188 6.49 -5.96 -18.66
CA ALA A 188 6.61 -6.79 -17.47
C ALA A 188 5.60 -6.34 -16.42
N ASP A 189 4.74 -7.25 -15.99
CA ASP A 189 3.80 -7.06 -14.90
C ASP A 189 4.27 -7.85 -13.68
N VAL A 190 4.61 -7.12 -12.62
CA VAL A 190 5.23 -7.70 -11.45
C VAL A 190 4.54 -7.21 -10.19
N THR A 191 4.06 -8.16 -9.40
CA THR A 191 3.53 -7.89 -8.06
C THR A 191 4.43 -8.53 -7.01
N PHE A 192 4.94 -7.73 -6.10
CA PHE A 192 5.82 -8.18 -5.04
C PHE A 192 5.55 -7.47 -3.71
N LYS A 193 6.02 -8.05 -2.64
CA LYS A 193 6.00 -7.47 -1.29
C LYS A 193 7.28 -7.82 -0.53
N ILE A 194 7.44 -7.29 0.67
CA ILE A 194 8.48 -7.74 1.60
C ILE A 194 8.27 -9.21 1.93
N ASP A 195 9.36 -9.97 2.03
CA ASP A 195 9.28 -11.40 2.35
C ASP A 195 8.74 -11.60 3.77
N ASP A 196 7.63 -12.29 3.84
CA ASP A 196 6.87 -12.64 5.05
C ASP A 196 7.09 -14.08 5.49
N ARG A 197 8.03 -14.81 4.89
CA ARG A 197 8.27 -16.21 5.21
C ARG A 197 9.29 -16.35 6.34
N GLU A 198 8.84 -16.96 7.40
CA GLU A 198 9.72 -17.41 8.46
C GLU A 198 9.95 -18.93 8.30
N TYR A 199 11.20 -19.36 8.18
CA TYR A 199 11.57 -20.76 7.89
C TYR A 199 10.86 -21.33 6.65
N GLY A 200 10.58 -20.50 5.63
CA GLY A 200 9.91 -20.91 4.39
C GLY A 200 8.38 -20.91 4.46
N VAL A 201 7.77 -20.72 5.61
CA VAL A 201 6.33 -20.67 5.81
C VAL A 201 5.86 -19.20 5.85
N PRO A 202 4.86 -18.80 5.06
CA PRO A 202 4.31 -17.44 5.11
C PRO A 202 3.61 -17.20 6.45
N LEU A 203 3.93 -16.06 7.08
CA LEU A 203 3.27 -15.59 8.29
C LEU A 203 1.81 -15.25 7.97
N GLN A 204 0.90 -15.61 8.86
CA GLN A 204 -0.51 -15.26 8.70
C GLN A 204 -0.74 -13.80 9.08
N PRO A 205 -1.52 -13.05 8.29
CA PRO A 205 -1.93 -11.72 8.67
C PRO A 205 -2.82 -11.77 9.92
N THR A 206 -2.60 -10.82 10.83
CA THR A 206 -3.41 -10.61 12.03
C THR A 206 -3.99 -9.21 12.01
N ASP A 207 -5.04 -8.96 12.83
CA ASP A 207 -5.66 -7.64 12.92
C ASP A 207 -4.65 -6.55 13.31
N ASP A 208 -3.68 -6.88 14.16
CA ASP A 208 -2.61 -5.97 14.57
C ASP A 208 -1.51 -5.81 13.50
N MET A 209 -1.31 -6.82 12.65
CA MET A 209 -0.29 -6.85 11.61
C MET A 209 -0.87 -7.38 10.29
N PRO A 210 -1.63 -6.56 9.54
CA PRO A 210 -2.24 -6.96 8.27
C PRO A 210 -1.21 -7.27 7.18
N HIS A 211 -0.01 -6.68 7.29
CA HIS A 211 1.11 -6.92 6.38
C HIS A 211 2.28 -7.55 7.15
N PRO A 212 2.25 -8.88 7.36
CA PRO A 212 3.33 -9.56 8.08
C PRO A 212 4.64 -9.50 7.28
N PHE A 213 5.76 -9.42 7.99
CA PHE A 213 7.09 -9.36 7.43
C PHE A 213 8.11 -9.97 8.37
N THR A 214 9.28 -10.31 7.86
CA THR A 214 10.42 -10.71 8.69
C THR A 214 11.42 -9.56 8.84
N LYS A 215 11.99 -9.42 10.03
CA LYS A 215 13.02 -8.37 10.29
C LYS A 215 14.23 -8.50 9.38
N GLU A 216 14.58 -9.74 9.07
CA GLU A 216 15.69 -10.03 8.16
C GLU A 216 15.40 -9.54 6.72
N ALA A 217 14.17 -9.76 6.23
CA ALA A 217 13.76 -9.28 4.92
C ALA A 217 13.78 -7.75 4.83
N VAL A 218 13.27 -7.07 5.86
CA VAL A 218 13.31 -5.60 5.94
C VAL A 218 14.75 -5.10 5.98
N LEU A 219 15.64 -5.76 6.72
CA LEU A 219 17.05 -5.39 6.76
C LEU A 219 17.73 -5.59 5.40
N LYS A 220 17.49 -6.73 4.74
CA LYS A 220 17.98 -6.99 3.37
C LYS A 220 17.46 -5.93 2.40
N ALA A 221 16.18 -5.59 2.48
CA ALA A 221 15.58 -4.55 1.65
C ALA A 221 16.21 -3.19 1.88
N ALA A 222 16.44 -2.80 3.13
CA ALA A 222 17.06 -1.52 3.47
C ALA A 222 18.53 -1.42 3.03
N THR A 223 19.23 -2.55 2.92
CA THR A 223 20.64 -2.61 2.50
C THR A 223 20.83 -2.91 1.01
N ALA A 224 19.74 -3.31 0.31
CA ALA A 224 19.76 -3.60 -1.12
C ALA A 224 19.77 -2.29 -1.91
N THR A 225 20.91 -1.64 -1.95
CA THR A 225 21.14 -0.40 -2.71
C THR A 225 22.20 -0.65 -3.78
N TRP A 226 21.96 -0.19 -5.00
CA TRP A 226 22.91 -0.23 -6.08
C TRP A 226 23.27 1.18 -6.50
N ILE A 227 24.51 1.37 -6.93
CA ILE A 227 24.98 2.60 -7.54
C ILE A 227 24.91 2.38 -9.05
N ARG A 228 24.06 3.13 -9.75
CA ARG A 228 24.03 3.17 -11.21
C ARG A 228 24.81 4.38 -11.66
N GLU A 229 25.91 4.14 -12.34
CA GLU A 229 26.68 5.19 -12.98
C GLU A 229 25.93 5.63 -14.26
N GLU A 230 25.19 6.71 -14.16
CA GLU A 230 24.67 7.42 -15.34
C GLU A 230 25.56 8.61 -15.62
N LYS A 231 25.80 8.89 -16.91
CA LYS A 231 26.76 9.89 -17.43
C LYS A 231 26.69 11.31 -16.79
N ARG A 232 25.77 11.59 -15.88
CA ARG A 232 25.55 12.91 -15.27
C ARG A 232 25.31 12.97 -13.77
N GLU A 233 24.86 11.91 -13.11
CA GLU A 233 24.62 11.89 -11.65
C GLU A 233 24.66 10.45 -11.15
N ASP A 234 25.42 10.19 -10.09
CA ASP A 234 25.39 8.92 -9.37
C ASP A 234 24.00 8.72 -8.72
N GLN A 235 23.13 7.97 -9.36
CA GLN A 235 21.84 7.65 -8.79
C GLN A 235 21.92 6.38 -7.95
N VAL A 236 21.71 6.54 -6.65
CA VAL A 236 21.56 5.40 -5.74
C VAL A 236 20.18 4.80 -5.95
N MET A 237 20.13 3.58 -6.46
CA MET A 237 18.87 2.83 -6.59
C MET A 237 18.53 2.21 -5.26
N LYS A 238 17.48 2.72 -4.64
CA LYS A 238 16.95 2.18 -3.39
C LYS A 238 16.00 1.02 -3.67
N TRP A 239 15.82 0.18 -2.66
CA TRP A 239 14.93 -0.99 -2.72
C TRP A 239 13.51 -0.62 -3.17
N THR A 240 12.97 0.52 -2.83
CA THR A 240 11.60 0.99 -3.07
C THR A 240 11.11 0.79 -4.52
N GLY A 241 10.99 -0.44 -4.95
CA GLY A 241 10.53 -0.88 -6.26
C GLY A 241 11.63 -1.00 -7.32
N ARG A 242 12.68 -0.18 -7.27
CA ARG A 242 13.67 -0.10 -8.36
C ARG A 242 14.64 -1.28 -8.40
N VAL A 243 15.12 -1.76 -7.24
CA VAL A 243 16.05 -2.89 -7.22
C VAL A 243 15.39 -4.18 -7.70
N VAL A 244 14.12 -4.40 -7.29
CA VAL A 244 13.34 -5.57 -7.75
C VAL A 244 13.01 -5.43 -9.23
N ILE A 245 12.64 -4.24 -9.68
CA ILE A 245 12.37 -3.93 -11.09
C ILE A 245 13.62 -4.20 -11.95
N SER A 246 14.77 -3.69 -11.54
CA SER A 246 16.04 -3.91 -12.28
C SER A 246 16.42 -5.39 -12.36
N ASN A 247 16.18 -6.16 -11.29
CA ASN A 247 16.42 -7.60 -11.31
C ASN A 247 15.49 -8.30 -12.29
N THR A 248 14.23 -7.92 -12.33
CA THR A 248 13.23 -8.46 -13.26
C THR A 248 13.57 -8.09 -14.70
N GLU A 249 13.95 -6.83 -14.94
CA GLU A 249 14.38 -6.34 -16.24
C GLU A 249 15.60 -7.13 -16.76
N GLY A 250 16.60 -7.32 -15.91
CA GLY A 250 17.80 -8.09 -16.27
C GLY A 250 17.49 -9.56 -16.56
N ALA A 251 16.65 -10.20 -15.74
CA ALA A 251 16.22 -11.57 -15.93
C ALA A 251 15.41 -11.73 -17.23
N LEU A 252 14.42 -10.85 -17.45
CA LEU A 252 13.58 -10.90 -18.65
C LEU A 252 14.38 -10.67 -19.93
N ARG A 253 15.31 -9.70 -19.94
CA ARG A 253 16.24 -9.49 -21.05
C ARG A 253 17.07 -10.75 -21.35
N GLY A 254 17.60 -11.39 -20.32
CA GLY A 254 18.38 -12.60 -20.46
C GLY A 254 17.59 -13.79 -21.01
N ILE A 255 16.32 -13.89 -20.64
CA ILE A 255 15.42 -14.92 -21.15
C ILE A 255 15.04 -14.62 -22.59
N LEU A 256 14.57 -13.41 -22.90
CA LEU A 256 14.17 -13.01 -24.25
C LEU A 256 15.31 -13.14 -25.27
N ALA A 257 16.54 -12.89 -24.86
CA ALA A 257 17.74 -13.05 -25.70
C ALA A 257 18.02 -14.51 -26.11
N GLN A 258 17.35 -15.50 -25.53
CA GLN A 258 17.50 -16.91 -25.89
C GLN A 258 16.58 -17.32 -27.02
N TYR A 259 15.50 -16.56 -27.25
CA TYR A 259 14.48 -16.87 -28.25
C TYR A 259 14.72 -16.09 -29.53
N ARG A 260 14.35 -16.71 -30.66
CA ARG A 260 14.28 -16.03 -31.94
C ARG A 260 12.99 -15.25 -32.07
N LEU A 261 12.98 -14.26 -32.95
CA LEU A 261 11.78 -13.48 -33.20
C LEU A 261 10.61 -14.35 -33.70
N ASP A 262 10.88 -15.31 -34.61
CA ASP A 262 9.88 -16.24 -35.13
C ASP A 262 9.19 -17.06 -34.01
N GLN A 263 9.94 -17.43 -32.98
CA GLN A 263 9.38 -18.16 -31.83
C GLN A 263 8.50 -17.28 -30.96
N LEU A 264 8.89 -16.03 -30.77
CA LEU A 264 8.16 -15.07 -29.92
C LEU A 264 6.85 -14.60 -30.56
N ILE A 265 6.79 -14.59 -31.88
CA ILE A 265 5.73 -14.03 -32.70
C ILE A 265 4.78 -15.08 -33.23
N THR A 266 5.16 -16.38 -33.22
CA THR A 266 4.29 -17.43 -33.71
C THR A 266 2.92 -17.33 -33.07
N PRO A 267 1.85 -17.15 -33.89
CA PRO A 267 0.51 -17.06 -33.34
C PRO A 267 0.15 -18.35 -32.65
N ASP A 268 -0.57 -18.24 -31.59
CA ASP A 268 -1.08 -19.37 -30.85
C ASP A 268 -2.01 -20.23 -31.71
N GLU A 269 -1.96 -21.53 -31.46
CA GLU A 269 -3.05 -22.41 -31.89
C GLU A 269 -4.39 -21.88 -31.33
N PRO A 270 -5.52 -22.16 -32.02
CA PRO A 270 -6.84 -21.63 -31.67
C PRO A 270 -7.33 -22.01 -30.26
N SER A 271 -6.53 -22.68 -29.46
CA SER A 271 -6.76 -22.96 -28.03
C SER A 271 -6.45 -21.80 -27.10
N GLY A 272 -5.90 -20.70 -27.61
CA GLY A 272 -5.61 -19.49 -26.79
C GLY A 272 -4.46 -19.63 -25.78
N ASP A 273 -3.67 -20.68 -25.90
CA ASP A 273 -2.68 -21.06 -24.90
C ASP A 273 -1.25 -20.88 -25.44
N ASN A 274 -0.71 -19.64 -25.31
CA ASN A 274 0.65 -19.33 -25.75
C ASN A 274 1.70 -20.10 -24.93
N THR A 275 2.13 -21.23 -25.45
CA THR A 275 3.07 -22.13 -24.77
C THR A 275 4.39 -21.44 -24.49
N ILE A 276 4.88 -20.61 -25.42
CA ILE A 276 6.16 -19.91 -25.28
C ILE A 276 6.07 -18.77 -24.25
N ARG A 277 4.97 -18.03 -24.27
CA ARG A 277 4.72 -16.99 -23.25
C ARG A 277 4.68 -17.58 -21.85
N LYS A 278 4.02 -18.71 -21.68
CA LYS A 278 3.98 -19.45 -20.41
C LYS A 278 5.36 -19.93 -20.01
N GLU A 279 6.13 -20.42 -20.96
CA GLU A 279 7.50 -20.87 -20.72
C GLU A 279 8.39 -19.72 -20.25
N ILE A 280 8.36 -18.57 -20.94
CA ILE A 280 9.10 -17.37 -20.56
C ILE A 280 8.66 -16.88 -19.17
N ARG A 281 7.35 -16.87 -18.91
CA ARG A 281 6.81 -16.53 -17.60
C ARG A 281 7.34 -17.44 -16.50
N ASN A 282 7.29 -18.77 -16.73
CA ASN A 282 7.77 -19.74 -15.75
C ASN A 282 9.27 -19.60 -15.50
N GLN A 283 10.07 -19.40 -16.55
CA GLN A 283 11.50 -19.15 -16.43
C GLN A 283 11.79 -17.84 -15.66
N LEU A 284 11.01 -16.79 -15.92
CA LEU A 284 11.13 -15.52 -15.21
C LEU A 284 10.73 -15.68 -13.74
N GLU A 285 9.65 -16.38 -13.45
CA GLU A 285 9.20 -16.68 -12.09
C GLU A 285 10.28 -17.46 -11.32
N GLU A 286 10.87 -18.49 -11.92
CA GLU A 286 11.94 -19.27 -11.32
C GLU A 286 13.20 -18.42 -11.05
N ALA A 287 13.62 -17.60 -12.01
CA ALA A 287 14.76 -16.69 -11.86
C ALA A 287 14.53 -15.67 -10.74
N LEU A 288 13.31 -15.15 -10.63
CA LEU A 288 12.93 -14.20 -9.60
C LEU A 288 12.75 -14.85 -8.22
N MET A 289 12.24 -16.08 -8.15
CA MET A 289 12.19 -16.84 -6.88
C MET A 289 13.59 -17.04 -6.29
N GLY A 290 14.62 -17.15 -7.11
CA GLY A 290 16.01 -17.25 -6.66
C GLY A 290 16.66 -15.92 -6.29
N SER A 291 16.26 -14.82 -6.91
CA SER A 291 16.89 -13.50 -6.74
C SER A 291 16.16 -12.59 -5.74
N ALA A 292 14.84 -12.58 -5.73
CA ALA A 292 14.03 -11.70 -4.89
C ALA A 292 14.30 -11.85 -3.37
N PRO A 293 14.47 -13.06 -2.81
CA PRO A 293 14.75 -13.20 -1.38
C PRO A 293 16.10 -12.62 -0.95
N LYS A 294 17.06 -12.48 -1.89
CA LYS A 294 18.36 -11.87 -1.61
C LYS A 294 18.24 -10.39 -1.29
N VAL A 295 17.23 -9.73 -1.87
CA VAL A 295 16.91 -8.32 -1.64
C VAL A 295 15.73 -8.14 -0.67
N GLY A 296 15.32 -9.19 0.03
CA GLY A 296 14.23 -9.15 1.01
C GLY A 296 12.84 -9.05 0.40
N ALA A 297 12.67 -9.38 -0.89
CA ALA A 297 11.39 -9.37 -1.57
C ALA A 297 10.82 -10.79 -1.75
N ARG A 298 9.49 -10.87 -1.82
CA ARG A 298 8.75 -12.05 -2.24
C ARG A 298 7.88 -11.69 -3.42
N MET A 299 8.05 -12.41 -4.51
CA MET A 299 7.19 -12.30 -5.69
C MET A 299 5.83 -12.94 -5.40
N LEU A 300 4.76 -12.24 -5.75
CA LEU A 300 3.38 -12.72 -5.62
C LEU A 300 2.81 -13.12 -6.96
N ASN A 301 3.05 -12.32 -7.98
CA ASN A 301 2.65 -12.58 -9.35
C ASN A 301 3.71 -12.01 -10.30
N VAL A 302 3.95 -12.74 -11.37
CA VAL A 302 4.81 -12.31 -12.48
C VAL A 302 4.09 -12.66 -13.74
N ASP A 303 3.85 -11.67 -14.59
CA ASP A 303 3.25 -11.89 -15.89
C ASP A 303 3.98 -11.08 -16.96
N ILE A 304 3.77 -11.45 -18.21
CA ILE A 304 4.40 -10.84 -19.36
C ILE A 304 3.29 -10.30 -20.25
N GLY A 305 3.33 -9.00 -20.49
CA GLY A 305 2.40 -8.34 -21.38
C GLY A 305 2.68 -8.61 -22.85
N LYS A 306 2.24 -7.70 -23.68
CA LYS A 306 2.43 -7.78 -25.14
C LYS A 306 3.90 -7.62 -25.50
N ILE A 307 4.36 -8.40 -26.46
CA ILE A 307 5.69 -8.25 -27.05
C ILE A 307 5.53 -7.43 -28.34
N ASP A 308 6.09 -6.24 -28.36
CA ASP A 308 6.07 -5.35 -29.51
C ASP A 308 7.47 -5.30 -30.15
N ILE A 309 7.51 -5.25 -31.47
CA ILE A 309 8.76 -5.08 -32.21
C ILE A 309 9.04 -3.59 -32.27
N LYS A 310 10.19 -3.16 -31.73
CA LYS A 310 10.60 -1.78 -31.84
C LYS A 310 11.59 -1.66 -32.99
N VAL A 311 11.11 -1.16 -34.12
CA VAL A 311 11.97 -0.82 -35.25
C VAL A 311 12.41 0.62 -35.05
N ASP A 312 13.60 0.80 -34.50
CA ASP A 312 14.29 2.08 -34.58
C ASP A 312 14.89 2.16 -35.98
N LEU A 313 14.22 2.84 -36.90
CA LEU A 313 14.77 3.15 -38.21
C LEU A 313 15.92 4.14 -37.99
N PRO A 314 17.17 3.84 -38.36
CA PRO A 314 18.24 4.83 -38.33
C PRO A 314 17.95 5.91 -39.37
N GLU A 315 17.92 7.15 -38.93
CA GLU A 315 17.95 8.30 -39.81
C GLU A 315 19.37 8.39 -40.43
N GLU A 316 19.48 8.05 -41.71
CA GLU A 316 20.62 8.26 -42.62
C GLU A 316 21.86 7.33 -42.53
N GLY A 317 22.01 6.46 -43.52
CA GLY A 317 23.29 6.24 -44.20
C GLY A 317 24.06 4.92 -44.07
N GLU A 318 23.43 3.71 -44.16
CA GLU A 318 24.15 2.47 -44.58
C GLU A 318 23.24 1.62 -45.51
N GLU A 319 23.30 1.96 -46.81
CA GLU A 319 22.15 1.78 -47.75
C GLU A 319 21.96 0.39 -48.38
N ALA A 320 22.80 -0.60 -48.23
CA ALA A 320 22.68 -1.82 -49.07
C ALA A 320 22.40 -3.15 -48.30
N ALA A 321 22.84 -3.29 -47.07
CA ALA A 321 22.53 -4.47 -46.27
C ALA A 321 21.24 -4.33 -45.45
N GLU A 322 20.83 -3.09 -45.22
CA GLU A 322 19.62 -2.73 -44.47
C GLU A 322 18.34 -2.87 -45.28
N GLU A 323 18.37 -2.61 -46.61
CA GLU A 323 17.16 -2.72 -47.45
C GLU A 323 16.55 -4.11 -47.49
N LEU A 324 17.36 -5.16 -47.49
CA LEU A 324 16.85 -6.54 -47.47
C LEU A 324 16.29 -6.93 -46.12
N THR A 325 16.95 -6.52 -45.03
CA THR A 325 16.50 -6.76 -43.66
C THR A 325 15.22 -5.96 -43.40
N ASP A 326 15.16 -4.73 -43.88
CA ASP A 326 13.99 -3.86 -43.79
C ASP A 326 12.79 -4.38 -44.60
N GLN A 327 13.01 -4.94 -45.77
CA GLN A 327 11.93 -5.54 -46.57
C GLN A 327 11.35 -6.78 -45.90
N VAL A 328 12.19 -7.69 -45.39
CA VAL A 328 11.77 -8.87 -44.66
C VAL A 328 11.06 -8.46 -43.36
N LEU A 329 11.60 -7.46 -42.65
CA LEU A 329 10.98 -6.92 -41.43
C LEU A 329 9.64 -6.25 -41.71
N ARG A 330 9.51 -5.46 -42.78
CA ARG A 330 8.24 -4.87 -43.19
C ARG A 330 7.20 -5.92 -43.59
N GLN A 331 7.61 -6.91 -44.33
CA GLN A 331 6.72 -8.03 -44.72
C GLN A 331 6.25 -8.83 -43.49
N TRP A 332 7.14 -9.01 -42.53
CA TRP A 332 6.85 -9.56 -41.22
C TRP A 332 5.90 -8.69 -40.40
N ILE A 333 6.16 -7.40 -40.33
CA ILE A 333 5.31 -6.42 -39.62
C ILE A 333 3.91 -6.37 -40.23
N GLU A 334 3.79 -6.37 -41.58
CA GLU A 334 2.48 -6.37 -42.26
C GLU A 334 1.70 -7.67 -41.99
N THR A 335 2.36 -8.82 -42.03
CA THR A 335 1.73 -10.12 -41.70
C THR A 335 1.25 -10.11 -40.24
N TRP A 336 2.05 -9.55 -39.36
CA TRP A 336 1.77 -9.45 -37.94
C TRP A 336 0.67 -8.47 -37.61
N GLN A 337 0.66 -7.30 -38.24
CA GLN A 337 -0.43 -6.34 -38.08
C GLN A 337 -1.76 -6.92 -38.56
N ALA A 338 -1.72 -7.71 -39.63
CA ALA A 338 -2.90 -8.42 -40.13
C ALA A 338 -3.40 -9.48 -39.13
N GLU A 339 -2.50 -10.19 -38.47
CA GLU A 339 -2.86 -11.17 -37.44
C GLU A 339 -3.34 -10.51 -36.14
N LEU A 340 -2.68 -9.45 -35.68
CA LEU A 340 -3.14 -8.67 -34.53
C LEU A 340 -4.55 -8.10 -34.74
N SER A 341 -4.80 -7.54 -35.96
CA SER A 341 -6.13 -7.06 -36.29
C SER A 341 -7.17 -8.18 -36.31
N ARG A 342 -6.75 -9.41 -36.67
CA ARG A 342 -7.61 -10.58 -36.59
C ARG A 342 -7.90 -11.00 -35.16
N PHE A 343 -6.90 -10.93 -34.28
CA PHE A 343 -7.08 -11.18 -32.84
C PHE A 343 -8.03 -10.16 -32.20
N ASP A 344 -7.83 -8.88 -32.45
CA ASP A 344 -8.71 -7.81 -31.96
C ASP A 344 -10.16 -8.03 -32.46
N LEU A 345 -10.33 -8.46 -33.72
CA LEU A 345 -11.65 -8.79 -34.27
C LEU A 345 -12.28 -10.02 -33.59
N VAL A 346 -11.48 -11.06 -33.28
CA VAL A 346 -11.95 -12.25 -32.59
C VAL A 346 -12.34 -11.93 -31.15
N GLU A 347 -11.57 -11.10 -30.47
CA GLU A 347 -11.87 -10.65 -29.10
C GLU A 347 -13.10 -9.75 -29.05
N GLN A 348 -13.25 -8.83 -30.01
CA GLN A 348 -14.47 -8.05 -30.20
C GLN A 348 -15.68 -8.96 -30.48
N ALA A 349 -15.54 -9.90 -31.42
CA ALA A 349 -16.61 -10.83 -31.71
C ALA A 349 -16.97 -11.72 -30.52
N GLY A 350 -15.97 -12.11 -29.72
CA GLY A 350 -16.17 -12.82 -28.45
C GLY A 350 -16.95 -11.99 -27.43
N GLY A 351 -16.58 -10.73 -27.28
CA GLY A 351 -17.27 -9.78 -26.42
C GLY A 351 -18.71 -9.50 -26.88
N GLU A 352 -18.93 -9.34 -28.17
CA GLU A 352 -20.28 -9.18 -28.75
C GLU A 352 -21.15 -10.44 -28.59
N ALA A 353 -20.55 -11.63 -28.74
CA ALA A 353 -21.24 -12.89 -28.49
C ALA A 353 -21.63 -13.07 -27.01
N GLU A 354 -20.78 -12.67 -26.09
CA GLU A 354 -21.08 -12.70 -24.64
C GLU A 354 -22.18 -11.70 -24.28
N LEU A 355 -22.14 -10.48 -24.83
CA LEU A 355 -23.20 -9.49 -24.70
C LEU A 355 -24.52 -9.99 -25.27
N ALA A 356 -24.52 -10.57 -26.48
CA ALA A 356 -25.72 -11.16 -27.09
C ALA A 356 -26.26 -12.33 -26.26
N ARG A 357 -25.38 -13.11 -25.61
CA ARG A 357 -25.78 -14.19 -24.69
C ARG A 357 -26.44 -13.66 -23.44
N LEU A 358 -25.87 -12.60 -22.85
CA LEU A 358 -26.45 -11.93 -21.69
C LEU A 358 -27.80 -11.27 -22.02
N GLU A 359 -27.91 -10.67 -23.21
CA GLU A 359 -29.18 -10.14 -23.71
C GLU A 359 -30.21 -11.26 -23.94
N ALA A 360 -29.82 -12.38 -24.52
CA ALA A 360 -30.69 -13.53 -24.71
C ALA A 360 -31.20 -14.09 -23.38
N VAL A 361 -30.33 -14.21 -22.37
CA VAL A 361 -30.71 -14.61 -21.00
C VAL A 361 -31.69 -13.61 -20.40
N SER A 362 -31.48 -12.31 -20.62
CA SER A 362 -32.40 -11.28 -20.10
C SER A 362 -33.78 -11.35 -20.79
N VAL A 363 -33.81 -11.57 -22.11
CA VAL A 363 -35.04 -11.75 -22.87
C VAL A 363 -35.77 -13.04 -22.46
N GLN A 364 -35.03 -14.12 -22.20
CA GLN A 364 -35.59 -15.37 -21.70
C GLN A 364 -36.23 -15.17 -20.32
N ALA A 365 -35.52 -14.48 -19.40
CA ALA A 365 -36.06 -14.17 -18.10
C ALA A 365 -37.33 -13.28 -18.18
N GLN A 366 -37.35 -12.33 -19.11
CA GLN A 366 -38.54 -11.52 -19.38
C GLN A 366 -39.71 -12.37 -19.94
N ALA A 367 -39.41 -13.31 -20.86
CA ALA A 367 -40.43 -14.20 -21.42
C ALA A 367 -40.99 -15.16 -20.38
N GLU A 368 -40.15 -15.71 -19.49
CA GLU A 368 -40.60 -16.53 -18.35
C GLU A 368 -41.48 -15.72 -17.39
N MET A 369 -41.13 -14.46 -17.15
CA MET A 369 -41.92 -13.56 -16.34
C MET A 369 -43.31 -13.31 -16.96
N VAL A 370 -43.39 -13.07 -18.26
CA VAL A 370 -44.66 -12.89 -18.98
C VAL A 370 -45.48 -14.18 -18.97
N LEU A 371 -44.88 -15.32 -19.17
CA LEU A 371 -45.52 -16.63 -19.10
C LEU A 371 -46.13 -16.88 -17.73
N THR A 372 -45.35 -16.67 -16.66
CA THR A 372 -45.80 -16.84 -15.28
C THR A 372 -46.95 -15.89 -14.95
N LEU A 373 -46.89 -14.66 -15.47
CA LEU A 373 -47.97 -13.66 -15.30
C LEU A 373 -49.22 -14.08 -16.08
N THR A 374 -49.06 -14.63 -17.27
CA THR A 374 -50.16 -15.13 -18.10
C THR A 374 -50.81 -16.37 -17.49
N GLU A 375 -50.04 -17.31 -16.96
CA GLU A 375 -50.53 -18.50 -16.24
C GLU A 375 -51.25 -18.08 -14.97
N ALA A 376 -50.73 -17.12 -14.21
CA ALA A 376 -51.40 -16.56 -13.04
C ALA A 376 -52.72 -15.90 -13.41
N MET A 377 -52.75 -15.15 -14.51
CA MET A 377 -54.01 -14.54 -15.02
C MET A 377 -54.98 -15.64 -15.51
N GLN A 378 -54.51 -16.65 -16.23
CA GLN A 378 -55.36 -17.71 -16.74
C GLN A 378 -55.97 -18.59 -15.62
N SER A 379 -55.19 -18.86 -14.57
CA SER A 379 -55.71 -19.55 -13.37
C SER A 379 -56.79 -18.74 -12.64
N LEU A 380 -56.71 -17.41 -12.76
CA LEU A 380 -57.70 -16.50 -12.18
C LEU A 380 -59.01 -16.42 -13.02
N VAL A 381 -58.89 -16.50 -14.35
CA VAL A 381 -60.09 -16.50 -15.25
C VAL A 381 -60.96 -17.74 -15.07
N GLN A 382 -60.37 -18.86 -14.67
CA GLN A 382 -61.10 -20.13 -14.45
C GLN A 382 -61.91 -20.17 -13.15
N THR A 383 -61.76 -19.18 -12.25
CA THR A 383 -62.53 -19.05 -11.02
C THR A 383 -63.67 -18.04 -11.20
N GLU A 384 -64.86 -18.53 -11.54
CA GLU A 384 -66.06 -17.75 -11.98
C GLU A 384 -66.64 -16.73 -10.99
N GLU A 385 -66.11 -16.52 -9.78
CA GLU A 385 -66.74 -15.66 -8.76
C GLU A 385 -65.82 -14.60 -8.11
N ALA A 386 -64.75 -14.19 -8.76
CA ALA A 386 -63.87 -13.22 -8.09
C ALA A 386 -64.21 -11.79 -8.45
N SER A 387 -64.59 -10.98 -7.45
CA SER A 387 -64.75 -9.53 -7.61
C SER A 387 -63.45 -8.86 -8.13
N ALA A 388 -63.59 -7.79 -8.93
CA ALA A 388 -62.46 -7.02 -9.50
C ALA A 388 -61.39 -6.66 -8.45
N TYR A 389 -61.79 -6.49 -7.20
CA TYR A 389 -60.95 -6.24 -6.05
C TYR A 389 -60.00 -7.43 -5.72
N ARG A 390 -60.49 -8.65 -5.68
CA ARG A 390 -59.68 -9.84 -5.43
C ARG A 390 -58.67 -10.08 -6.56
N TRP A 391 -59.05 -9.70 -7.77
CA TRP A 391 -58.18 -9.73 -8.93
C TRP A 391 -56.97 -8.78 -8.77
N ALA A 392 -57.25 -7.52 -8.41
CA ALA A 392 -56.23 -6.52 -8.19
C ALA A 392 -55.25 -6.93 -7.08
N LEU A 393 -55.78 -7.42 -5.98
CA LEU A 393 -54.99 -7.84 -4.80
C LEU A 393 -54.06 -9.02 -5.13
N ARG A 394 -54.57 -10.00 -5.85
CA ARG A 394 -53.80 -11.19 -6.25
C ARG A 394 -52.77 -10.90 -7.32
N LEU A 395 -53.05 -9.97 -8.25
CA LEU A 395 -52.06 -9.46 -9.21
C LEU A 395 -50.92 -8.76 -8.48
N ILE A 396 -51.21 -7.87 -7.53
CA ILE A 396 -50.19 -7.18 -6.73
C ILE A 396 -49.36 -8.16 -5.91
N GLU A 397 -49.99 -9.20 -5.33
CA GLU A 397 -49.28 -10.25 -4.58
C GLU A 397 -48.36 -11.07 -5.49
N THR A 398 -48.81 -11.42 -6.69
CA THR A 398 -48.01 -12.18 -7.66
C THR A 398 -46.82 -11.36 -8.12
N LEU A 399 -46.99 -10.09 -8.45
CA LEU A 399 -45.91 -9.18 -8.82
C LEU A 399 -44.90 -8.98 -7.66
N ARG A 400 -45.40 -8.93 -6.44
CA ARG A 400 -44.58 -8.87 -5.25
C ARG A 400 -43.79 -10.17 -5.03
N TRP A 401 -44.41 -11.32 -5.21
CA TRP A 401 -43.74 -12.62 -5.12
C TRP A 401 -42.61 -12.75 -6.15
N MET A 402 -42.87 -12.33 -7.39
CA MET A 402 -41.86 -12.30 -8.45
C MET A 402 -40.68 -11.37 -8.12
N SER A 403 -40.91 -10.28 -7.39
CA SER A 403 -39.86 -9.38 -6.98
C SER A 403 -38.91 -9.95 -5.90
N PHE A 404 -39.26 -11.06 -5.27
CA PHE A 404 -38.38 -11.78 -4.33
C PHE A 404 -37.45 -12.78 -5.04
N ASP A 405 -37.71 -13.11 -6.30
CA ASP A 405 -36.81 -13.96 -7.06
C ASP A 405 -35.52 -13.17 -7.42
N PRO A 406 -34.31 -13.67 -7.07
CA PRO A 406 -33.05 -13.00 -7.35
C PRO A 406 -32.83 -12.69 -8.83
N SER A 407 -33.35 -13.53 -9.71
CA SER A 407 -33.25 -13.38 -11.18
C SER A 407 -34.10 -12.21 -11.69
N VAL A 408 -35.24 -11.94 -11.08
CA VAL A 408 -36.19 -10.88 -11.46
C VAL A 408 -35.88 -9.56 -10.76
N ARG A 409 -35.30 -9.62 -9.55
CA ARG A 409 -35.00 -8.43 -8.73
C ARG A 409 -34.04 -7.43 -9.39
N SER A 410 -33.15 -7.90 -10.26
CA SER A 410 -32.22 -7.06 -11.01
C SER A 410 -32.90 -6.18 -12.06
N PHE A 411 -34.11 -6.57 -12.51
CA PHE A 411 -34.86 -5.88 -13.56
C PHE A 411 -36.00 -5.00 -13.04
N VAL A 412 -36.37 -5.11 -11.77
CA VAL A 412 -37.45 -4.34 -11.17
C VAL A 412 -36.89 -3.15 -10.39
N PRO A 413 -37.04 -1.90 -10.86
CA PRO A 413 -36.60 -0.72 -10.13
C PRO A 413 -37.21 -0.64 -8.73
N LEU A 414 -36.45 -0.16 -7.76
CA LEU A 414 -36.87 -0.05 -6.37
C LEU A 414 -38.11 0.85 -6.20
N GLU A 415 -38.32 1.79 -7.13
CA GLU A 415 -39.48 2.68 -7.19
C GLU A 415 -40.75 1.95 -7.59
N THR A 416 -40.66 0.95 -8.48
CA THR A 416 -41.83 0.13 -8.85
C THR A 416 -42.27 -0.78 -7.70
N LEU A 417 -41.36 -1.28 -6.90
CA LEU A 417 -41.65 -2.04 -5.69
C LEU A 417 -42.37 -1.16 -4.63
N ARG A 418 -41.96 0.08 -4.48
CA ARG A 418 -42.60 1.05 -3.59
C ARG A 418 -43.98 1.44 -4.09
N SER A 419 -44.16 1.59 -5.40
CA SER A 419 -45.46 1.90 -6.00
C SER A 419 -46.45 0.73 -5.88
N LEU A 420 -46.00 -0.51 -6.06
CA LEU A 420 -46.80 -1.71 -5.82
C LEU A 420 -47.25 -1.83 -4.35
N GLN A 421 -46.38 -1.48 -3.41
CA GLN A 421 -46.73 -1.47 -1.98
C GLN A 421 -47.78 -0.40 -1.64
N LYS A 422 -47.64 0.80 -2.23
CA LYS A 422 -48.66 1.86 -2.10
C LYS A 422 -49.97 1.47 -2.75
N MET A 423 -49.97 0.85 -3.94
CA MET A 423 -51.15 0.32 -4.58
C MET A 423 -51.87 -0.73 -3.72
N LYS A 424 -51.11 -1.62 -3.07
CA LYS A 424 -51.65 -2.62 -2.16
C LYS A 424 -52.41 -1.94 -0.98
N GLU A 425 -51.79 -0.95 -0.36
CA GLU A 425 -52.36 -0.18 0.75
C GLU A 425 -53.67 0.52 0.32
N VAL A 426 -53.69 1.12 -0.88
CA VAL A 426 -54.89 1.77 -1.42
C VAL A 426 -56.00 0.75 -1.70
N VAL A 427 -55.67 -0.39 -2.31
CA VAL A 427 -56.64 -1.45 -2.60
C VAL A 427 -57.14 -2.12 -1.33
N GLU A 428 -56.36 -2.23 -0.27
CA GLU A 428 -56.76 -2.74 1.05
C GLU A 428 -57.66 -1.74 1.81
N MET A 429 -57.48 -0.42 1.60
CA MET A 429 -58.33 0.62 2.21
C MET A 429 -59.71 0.71 1.57
N ASP A 430 -59.89 0.43 0.27
CA ASP A 430 -61.13 0.45 -0.47
C ASP A 430 -61.92 -0.88 -0.35
N ALA A 431 -61.47 -1.80 0.51
CA ALA A 431 -62.14 -3.08 0.73
C ALA A 431 -63.52 -2.87 1.36
N PRO A 432 -64.62 -3.42 0.78
CA PRO A 432 -65.91 -3.36 1.39
C PRO A 432 -65.91 -4.10 2.75
N PRO A 433 -66.66 -3.59 3.78
CA PRO A 433 -66.52 -4.01 5.18
C PRO A 433 -67.10 -5.39 5.55
N THR A 434 -67.37 -6.23 4.58
CA THR A 434 -67.99 -7.55 4.83
C THR A 434 -67.29 -8.70 4.07
N LEU A 435 -66.11 -9.08 4.53
CA LEU A 435 -65.60 -10.40 4.23
C LEU A 435 -65.03 -11.03 5.51
N PRO A 436 -65.54 -12.23 5.94
CA PRO A 436 -64.94 -12.91 7.09
C PRO A 436 -63.48 -13.25 6.84
N ARG A 437 -62.60 -12.92 7.79
CA ARG A 437 -61.23 -13.38 7.81
C ARG A 437 -61.24 -14.90 7.68
N GLY A 438 -60.92 -15.37 6.49
CA GLY A 438 -60.69 -16.78 6.21
C GLY A 438 -59.56 -17.26 7.10
N THR A 439 -59.87 -18.27 7.88
CA THR A 439 -59.01 -19.10 8.71
C THR A 439 -57.72 -19.44 7.98
N GLN A 440 -56.63 -19.37 8.72
CA GLN A 440 -55.30 -19.85 8.45
C GLN A 440 -55.33 -21.14 7.59
N GLY A 441 -54.90 -21.01 6.34
CA GLY A 441 -54.79 -22.13 5.42
C GLY A 441 -53.33 -22.47 5.19
N HIS A 442 -52.98 -23.66 5.55
CA HIS A 442 -51.91 -24.49 5.03
C HIS A 442 -50.56 -23.83 4.70
N GLN A 443 -49.59 -24.00 5.58
CA GLN A 443 -48.19 -24.05 5.22
C GLN A 443 -47.98 -25.20 4.20
N PRO A 444 -47.44 -24.96 3.03
CA PRO A 444 -46.97 -26.05 2.20
C PRO A 444 -45.78 -26.70 2.87
N GLN A 445 -45.87 -28.00 3.13
CA GLN A 445 -44.80 -28.87 3.57
C GLN A 445 -43.57 -28.67 2.63
N ARG A 446 -42.43 -28.41 3.23
CA ARG A 446 -41.12 -28.47 2.56
C ARG A 446 -40.99 -29.86 1.90
N GLY A 447 -41.10 -29.88 0.60
CA GLY A 447 -40.70 -31.02 -0.22
C GLY A 447 -39.21 -31.29 -0.02
N SER A 448 -38.92 -32.52 0.28
CA SER A 448 -37.60 -33.10 0.44
C SER A 448 -36.67 -32.73 -0.73
N ALA A 449 -35.48 -32.29 -0.41
CA ALA A 449 -34.38 -32.06 -1.35
C ALA A 449 -34.07 -33.32 -2.16
N PRO A 450 -33.77 -33.20 -3.45
CA PRO A 450 -33.28 -34.34 -4.25
C PRO A 450 -31.88 -34.74 -3.80
N PRO A 451 -31.52 -36.01 -3.89
CA PRO A 451 -30.24 -36.53 -3.42
C PRO A 451 -29.07 -36.01 -4.26
N SER A 452 -28.02 -35.61 -3.57
CA SER A 452 -26.75 -35.25 -4.16
C SER A 452 -26.19 -36.34 -5.02
N ARG A 453 -25.95 -36.07 -6.29
CA ARG A 453 -25.23 -36.93 -7.24
C ARG A 453 -23.75 -36.95 -6.82
N LYS A 454 -23.32 -38.09 -6.30
CA LYS A 454 -21.91 -38.41 -6.10
C LYS A 454 -21.26 -38.55 -7.48
N GLU A 455 -20.35 -37.69 -7.81
CA GLU A 455 -19.34 -37.98 -8.83
C GLU A 455 -18.23 -38.79 -8.16
N GLY A 456 -18.01 -39.96 -8.64
CA GLY A 456 -16.86 -40.81 -8.37
C GLY A 456 -15.93 -40.80 -9.57
N PRO A 457 -14.79 -41.50 -9.49
CA PRO A 457 -13.41 -40.98 -9.43
C PRO A 457 -12.88 -40.50 -10.79
#